data_64502a29d770e5494b8a7e045574a6cd
#
_entry.id   64502a29d770e5494b8a7e045574a6cd
#
_cell.length_a   1.000
_cell.length_b   1.000
_cell.length_c   1.000
_cell.angle_alpha   90.00
_cell.angle_beta   90.00
_cell.angle_gamma   90.00
#
_symmetry.space_group_name_H-M   'P 1'
#
loop_
_entity.id
_entity.type
_entity.pdbx_description
1 polymer ?
#
loop_
_entity_poly.entity_id
_entity_poly.type
_entity_poly.pdbx_seq_one_letter_code
_entity_poly.pdbx_strand_id
1 'polypeptide(L)'
;MYRIDNNEFHNPFNRKYTYHLDKKLDIEKMQEASQYLIGEHDFSSFASSRSKKKSHVRKIEYIKIQEKNNLIEIYVKADGFLYNMVRIIVGTLIDAGLNKIKPEDVKDMLESKNRTAASDTAPAKGLYLLDVQY
;
A
#
# COMPACT_ATOMS: atom_id res chain seq x y z
N MET A 1 -1.48 6.82 -6.53
CA MET A 1 -0.73 7.40 -5.40
C MET A 1 -1.57 7.33 -4.13
N TYR A 2 -0.94 7.10 -3.01
CA TYR A 2 -1.58 7.17 -1.69
C TYR A 2 -0.84 8.18 -0.83
N ARG A 3 -1.57 8.99 -0.07
CA ARG A 3 -1.00 10.08 0.73
C ARG A 3 -1.31 9.90 2.21
N ILE A 4 -0.27 9.94 3.05
CA ILE A 4 -0.36 9.81 4.50
C ILE A 4 0.20 11.05 5.16
N ASP A 5 -0.59 11.66 6.05
CA ASP A 5 -0.13 12.74 6.92
C ASP A 5 0.41 12.10 8.21
N ASN A 6 1.73 12.05 8.34
CA ASN A 6 2.40 11.40 9.48
C ASN A 6 2.86 12.42 10.54
N ASN A 7 2.17 13.54 10.64
CA ASN A 7 2.40 14.52 11.71
C ASN A 7 1.72 14.06 13.01
N GLU A 8 2.28 14.50 14.13
CA GLU A 8 1.68 14.22 15.43
C GLU A 8 0.25 14.80 15.52
N PHE A 9 0.05 16.00 14.97
CA PHE A 9 -1.25 16.65 14.96
C PHE A 9 -1.80 16.71 13.54
N HIS A 10 -3.11 16.46 13.40
CA HIS A 10 -3.79 16.49 12.12
C HIS A 10 -3.74 17.90 11.51
N ASN A 11 -3.29 17.99 10.25
CA ASN A 11 -3.34 19.23 9.50
C ASN A 11 -4.73 19.38 8.87
N PRO A 12 -5.53 20.40 9.27
CA PRO A 12 -6.90 20.52 8.76
C PRO A 12 -6.99 20.76 7.26
N PHE A 13 -5.93 21.27 6.62
CA PHE A 13 -5.92 21.45 5.17
C PHE A 13 -5.78 20.13 4.41
N ASN A 14 -5.30 19.07 5.05
CA ASN A 14 -5.07 17.77 4.42
C ASN A 14 -6.17 16.75 4.70
N ARG A 15 -7.10 17.05 5.60
CA ARG A 15 -8.01 16.05 6.16
C ARG A 15 -8.93 15.37 5.14
N LYS A 16 -9.25 16.01 4.00
CA LYS A 16 -10.15 15.44 2.98
C LYS A 16 -9.48 14.39 2.11
N TYR A 17 -8.20 14.55 1.84
CA TYR A 17 -7.50 13.80 0.80
C TYR A 17 -6.26 13.10 1.32
N THR A 18 -6.17 12.94 2.64
CA THR A 18 -4.99 12.37 3.29
C THR A 18 -5.43 11.52 4.46
N TYR A 19 -4.79 10.36 4.61
CA TYR A 19 -4.97 9.54 5.81
C TYR A 19 -4.04 10.05 6.90
N HIS A 20 -4.60 10.53 8.00
CA HIS A 20 -3.82 11.00 9.15
C HIS A 20 -3.45 9.82 10.05
N LEU A 21 -2.15 9.67 10.32
CA LEU A 21 -1.62 8.65 11.21
C LEU A 21 -0.62 9.32 12.15
N ASP A 22 -0.92 9.37 13.44
CA ASP A 22 -0.12 10.09 14.43
C ASP A 22 1.09 9.30 14.94
N LYS A 23 1.14 7.99 14.68
CA LYS A 23 2.28 7.16 15.04
C LYS A 23 3.35 7.23 13.96
N LYS A 24 4.59 7.46 14.37
CA LYS A 24 5.70 7.64 13.42
C LYS A 24 5.96 6.35 12.64
N LEU A 25 6.03 6.50 11.32
CA LEU A 25 6.32 5.39 10.39
C LEU A 25 7.81 5.34 10.08
N ASP A 26 8.35 4.12 10.06
CA ASP A 26 9.72 3.86 9.62
C ASP A 26 9.73 3.68 8.11
N ILE A 27 10.17 4.71 7.40
CA ILE A 27 10.15 4.74 5.93
C ILE A 27 11.06 3.66 5.34
N GLU A 28 12.21 3.42 5.94
CA GLU A 28 13.14 2.39 5.43
C GLU A 28 12.50 1.01 5.45
N LYS A 29 11.76 0.68 6.51
CA LYS A 29 11.07 -0.60 6.60
C LYS A 29 9.93 -0.71 5.60
N MET A 30 9.24 0.39 5.32
CA MET A 30 8.21 0.42 4.28
C MET A 30 8.84 0.18 2.91
N GLN A 31 9.98 0.80 2.64
CA GLN A 31 10.71 0.60 1.38
C GLN A 31 11.20 -0.84 1.23
N GLU A 32 11.75 -1.42 2.29
CA GLU A 32 12.17 -2.83 2.28
C GLU A 32 10.99 -3.76 2.00
N ALA A 33 9.86 -3.53 2.67
CA ALA A 33 8.65 -4.35 2.48
C ALA A 33 8.14 -4.25 1.04
N SER A 34 8.18 -3.06 0.44
CA SER A 34 7.68 -2.85 -0.91
C SER A 34 8.46 -3.63 -1.97
N GLN A 35 9.74 -3.93 -1.72
CA GLN A 35 10.57 -4.65 -2.68
C GLN A 35 10.05 -6.05 -2.97
N TYR A 36 9.41 -6.69 -2.00
CA TYR A 36 8.85 -8.04 -2.17
C TYR A 36 7.64 -8.07 -3.10
N LEU A 37 7.02 -6.91 -3.36
CA LEU A 37 5.82 -6.81 -4.19
C LEU A 37 6.12 -6.43 -5.64
N ILE A 38 7.33 -5.99 -5.92
CA ILE A 38 7.72 -5.57 -7.28
C ILE A 38 7.88 -6.80 -8.17
N GLY A 39 7.45 -6.67 -9.42
CA GLY A 39 7.50 -7.74 -10.40
C GLY A 39 6.15 -8.41 -10.59
N GLU A 40 6.16 -9.56 -11.25
CA GLU A 40 4.96 -10.32 -11.55
C GLU A 40 4.66 -11.32 -10.45
N HIS A 41 3.47 -11.22 -9.86
CA HIS A 41 3.03 -12.09 -8.77
C HIS A 41 1.53 -12.31 -8.83
N ASP A 42 1.07 -13.36 -8.17
CA ASP A 42 -0.34 -13.56 -7.88
C ASP A 42 -0.69 -12.74 -6.63
N PHE A 43 -1.50 -11.69 -6.81
CA PHE A 43 -1.86 -10.77 -5.73
C PHE A 43 -3.18 -11.13 -5.05
N SER A 44 -3.53 -12.40 -4.99
CA SER A 44 -4.78 -12.84 -4.33
C SER A 44 -4.87 -12.38 -2.87
N SER A 45 -3.75 -12.35 -2.15
CA SER A 45 -3.72 -11.87 -0.76
C SER A 45 -4.00 -10.37 -0.65
N PHE A 46 -3.79 -9.63 -1.75
CA PHE A 46 -3.94 -8.17 -1.80
C PHE A 46 -5.15 -7.74 -2.62
N ALA A 47 -6.12 -8.63 -2.75
CA ALA A 47 -7.36 -8.35 -3.46
C ALA A 47 -8.55 -8.58 -2.55
N SER A 48 -9.54 -7.69 -2.65
CA SER A 48 -10.80 -7.87 -1.92
C SER A 48 -11.52 -9.13 -2.42
N SER A 49 -12.24 -9.80 -1.52
CA SER A 49 -13.08 -10.95 -1.86
C SER A 49 -14.13 -10.61 -2.93
N ARG A 50 -14.41 -9.33 -3.15
CA ARG A 50 -15.33 -8.86 -4.20
C ARG A 50 -14.72 -8.87 -5.60
N SER A 51 -13.41 -9.11 -5.71
CA SER A 51 -12.76 -9.17 -7.02
C SER A 51 -13.24 -10.39 -7.78
N LYS A 52 -13.79 -10.18 -8.98
CA LYS A 52 -14.28 -11.24 -9.84
C LYS A 52 -13.38 -11.51 -11.05
N LYS A 53 -12.17 -10.98 -11.02
CA LYS A 53 -11.21 -11.20 -12.10
C LYS A 53 -10.81 -12.66 -12.15
N LYS A 54 -10.69 -13.22 -13.36
CA LYS A 54 -10.29 -14.61 -13.56
C LYS A 54 -8.84 -14.85 -13.14
N SER A 55 -7.98 -13.87 -13.36
CA SER A 55 -6.58 -13.94 -12.96
C SER A 55 -6.28 -12.84 -11.96
N HIS A 56 -5.58 -13.19 -10.88
CA HIS A 56 -5.09 -12.23 -9.88
C HIS A 56 -3.59 -11.93 -10.10
N VAL A 57 -3.02 -12.38 -11.20
CA VAL A 57 -1.63 -12.10 -11.54
C VAL A 57 -1.54 -10.69 -12.11
N ARG A 58 -0.67 -9.88 -11.51
CA ARG A 58 -0.37 -8.52 -11.95
C ARG A 58 1.12 -8.29 -11.87
N LYS A 59 1.60 -7.32 -12.64
CA LYS A 59 3.01 -6.95 -12.62
C LYS A 59 3.13 -5.53 -12.10
N ILE A 60 3.76 -5.38 -10.92
CA ILE A 60 4.07 -4.06 -10.37
C ILE A 60 5.41 -3.62 -10.92
N GLU A 61 5.42 -2.51 -11.63
CA GLU A 61 6.61 -1.94 -12.22
C GLU A 61 7.48 -1.28 -11.16
N TYR A 62 6.87 -0.47 -10.28
CA TYR A 62 7.57 0.14 -9.16
C TYR A 62 6.61 0.51 -8.04
N ILE A 63 7.19 0.61 -6.84
CA ILE A 63 6.56 1.24 -5.68
C ILE A 63 7.57 2.26 -5.16
N LYS A 64 7.19 3.54 -5.19
CA LYS A 64 8.05 4.63 -4.75
C LYS A 64 7.45 5.28 -3.52
N ILE A 65 8.24 5.42 -2.46
CA ILE A 65 7.81 6.01 -1.20
C ILE A 65 8.65 7.25 -0.96
N GLN A 66 7.99 8.40 -0.81
CA GLN A 66 8.63 9.68 -0.57
C GLN A 66 8.07 10.31 0.70
N GLU A 67 8.94 10.98 1.45
CA GLU A 67 8.53 11.73 2.63
C GLU A 67 9.08 13.14 2.55
N LYS A 68 8.22 14.12 2.83
CA LYS A 68 8.61 15.53 2.96
C LYS A 68 7.74 16.17 4.03
N ASN A 69 8.37 16.71 5.07
CA ASN A 69 7.66 17.37 6.18
C ASN A 69 6.56 16.48 6.78
N ASN A 70 6.89 15.19 6.97
CA ASN A 70 5.99 14.16 7.49
C ASN A 70 4.77 13.88 6.61
N LEU A 71 4.76 14.36 5.37
CA LEU A 71 3.79 13.95 4.36
C LEU A 71 4.42 12.82 3.55
N ILE A 72 3.80 11.65 3.62
CA ILE A 72 4.29 10.45 2.94
C ILE A 72 3.43 10.20 1.72
N GLU A 73 4.07 10.05 0.56
CA GLU A 73 3.40 9.72 -0.69
C GLU A 73 3.91 8.38 -1.21
N ILE A 74 2.98 7.47 -1.49
CA ILE A 74 3.29 6.13 -1.99
C ILE A 74 2.76 6.04 -3.42
N TYR A 75 3.65 5.85 -4.38
CA TYR A 75 3.32 5.71 -5.80
C TYR A 75 3.44 4.25 -6.19
N VAL A 76 2.40 3.70 -6.80
CA VAL A 76 2.40 2.33 -7.30
C VAL A 76 2.04 2.36 -8.79
N LYS A 77 2.88 1.74 -9.60
CA LYS A 77 2.62 1.56 -11.03
C LYS A 77 2.61 0.07 -11.36
N ALA A 78 1.56 -0.37 -12.03
CA ALA A 78 1.38 -1.76 -12.41
C ALA A 78 0.63 -1.84 -13.74
N ASP A 79 0.61 -3.04 -14.33
CA ASP A 79 -0.16 -3.31 -15.56
C ASP A 79 -1.67 -3.36 -15.32
N GLY A 80 -2.10 -3.37 -14.08
CA GLY A 80 -3.49 -3.34 -13.67
C GLY A 80 -3.60 -3.55 -12.17
N PHE A 81 -4.77 -3.24 -11.63
CA PHE A 81 -5.03 -3.39 -10.20
C PHE A 81 -6.29 -4.20 -9.96
N LEU A 82 -6.23 -5.09 -8.98
CA LEU A 82 -7.39 -5.81 -8.47
C LEU A 82 -8.17 -4.89 -7.53
N TYR A 83 -9.40 -5.29 -7.19
CA TYR A 83 -10.25 -4.50 -6.31
C TYR A 83 -9.58 -4.28 -4.95
N ASN A 84 -9.45 -3.03 -4.55
CA ASN A 84 -8.79 -2.57 -3.31
C ASN A 84 -7.29 -2.90 -3.22
N MET A 85 -6.66 -3.39 -4.29
CA MET A 85 -5.27 -3.86 -4.26
C MET A 85 -4.29 -2.81 -3.72
N VAL A 86 -4.34 -1.59 -4.24
CA VAL A 86 -3.42 -0.52 -3.79
C VAL A 86 -3.62 -0.21 -2.31
N ARG A 87 -4.87 -0.13 -1.87
CA ARG A 87 -5.18 0.19 -0.47
C ARG A 87 -4.74 -0.92 0.49
N ILE A 88 -4.81 -2.18 0.06
CA ILE A 88 -4.33 -3.31 0.86
C ILE A 88 -2.80 -3.31 0.92
N ILE A 89 -2.15 -3.04 -0.20
CA ILE A 89 -0.69 -2.87 -0.24
C ILE A 89 -0.26 -1.77 0.74
N VAL A 90 -0.92 -0.62 0.68
CA VAL A 90 -0.60 0.51 1.58
C VAL A 90 -0.80 0.11 3.04
N GLY A 91 -1.89 -0.57 3.38
CA GLY A 91 -2.12 -1.06 4.74
C GLY A 91 -0.99 -1.95 5.23
N THR A 92 -0.50 -2.82 4.35
CA THR A 92 0.63 -3.71 4.66
C THR A 92 1.92 -2.93 4.88
N LEU A 93 2.19 -1.94 4.02
CA LEU A 93 3.37 -1.08 4.16
C LEU A 93 3.31 -0.26 5.46
N ILE A 94 2.14 0.22 5.83
CA ILE A 94 1.94 0.92 7.11
C ILE A 94 2.28 0.00 8.28
N ASP A 95 1.81 -1.24 8.26
CA ASP A 95 2.11 -2.20 9.32
C ASP A 95 3.61 -2.48 9.44
N ALA A 96 4.31 -2.55 8.30
CA ALA A 96 5.76 -2.67 8.31
C ALA A 96 6.42 -1.42 8.92
N GLY A 97 5.94 -0.23 8.55
CA GLY A 97 6.45 1.03 9.08
C GLY A 97 6.17 1.23 10.57
N LEU A 98 5.11 0.61 11.08
CA LEU A 98 4.78 0.62 12.51
C LEU A 98 5.46 -0.50 13.29
N ASN A 99 6.26 -1.33 12.64
CA ASN A 99 6.92 -2.50 13.23
C ASN A 99 5.94 -3.56 13.74
N LYS A 100 4.72 -3.59 13.21
CA LYS A 100 3.74 -4.64 13.50
C LYS A 100 4.06 -5.94 12.77
N ILE A 101 4.72 -5.82 11.63
CA ILE A 101 5.22 -6.94 10.84
C ILE A 101 6.66 -6.63 10.43
N LYS A 102 7.41 -7.67 10.09
CA LYS A 102 8.74 -7.50 9.50
C LYS A 102 8.61 -7.34 7.99
N PRO A 103 9.52 -6.58 7.33
CA PRO A 103 9.47 -6.45 5.86
C PRO A 103 9.40 -7.80 5.14
N GLU A 104 10.17 -8.78 5.57
CA GLU A 104 10.21 -10.12 4.96
C GLU A 104 8.89 -10.90 5.10
N ASP A 105 8.03 -10.53 6.06
CA ASP A 105 6.71 -11.16 6.21
C ASP A 105 5.82 -10.92 4.99
N VAL A 106 6.08 -9.85 4.24
CA VAL A 106 5.33 -9.53 3.03
C VAL A 106 5.46 -10.64 1.99
N LYS A 107 6.64 -11.25 1.90
CA LYS A 107 6.85 -12.39 1.00
C LYS A 107 5.91 -13.55 1.34
N ASP A 108 5.81 -13.88 2.63
CA ASP A 108 4.92 -14.95 3.08
C ASP A 108 3.46 -14.61 2.83
N MET A 109 3.06 -13.35 3.04
CA MET A 109 1.71 -12.88 2.72
C MET A 109 1.39 -13.09 1.25
N LEU A 110 2.32 -12.72 0.38
CA LEU A 110 2.14 -12.84 -1.07
C LEU A 110 2.01 -14.30 -1.50
N GLU A 111 2.88 -15.17 -0.98
CA GLU A 111 2.91 -16.60 -1.32
C GLU A 111 1.70 -17.35 -0.78
N SER A 112 1.08 -16.89 0.29
CA SER A 112 -0.08 -17.55 0.90
C SER A 112 -1.31 -17.52 -0.01
N LYS A 113 -1.42 -16.54 -0.89
CA LYS A 113 -2.57 -16.32 -1.78
C LYS A 113 -3.88 -16.27 -1.03
N ASN A 114 -3.84 -15.75 0.20
CA ASN A 114 -5.00 -15.68 1.10
C ASN A 114 -5.14 -14.24 1.61
N ARG A 115 -6.32 -13.64 1.38
CA ARG A 115 -6.57 -12.24 1.80
C ARG A 115 -6.36 -12.02 3.30
N THR A 116 -6.65 -13.01 4.13
CA THR A 116 -6.52 -12.87 5.58
C THR A 116 -5.06 -12.83 6.04
N ALA A 117 -4.11 -13.22 5.19
CA ALA A 117 -2.68 -13.15 5.52
C ALA A 117 -2.14 -11.73 5.41
N ALA A 118 -2.76 -10.87 4.57
CA ALA A 118 -2.33 -9.49 4.40
C ALA A 118 -3.03 -8.57 5.41
N SER A 119 -2.54 -7.34 5.48
CA SER A 119 -3.03 -6.33 6.42
C SER A 119 -4.41 -5.79 6.03
N ASP A 120 -5.02 -5.04 6.94
CA ASP A 120 -6.28 -4.37 6.69
C ASP A 120 -6.16 -3.34 5.58
N THR A 121 -7.27 -3.08 4.90
CA THR A 121 -7.34 -2.10 3.82
C THR A 121 -7.17 -0.69 4.37
N ALA A 122 -6.25 0.09 3.79
CA ALA A 122 -6.09 1.50 4.16
C ALA A 122 -7.33 2.31 3.74
N PRO A 123 -7.66 3.40 4.47
CA PRO A 123 -8.82 4.23 4.14
C PRO A 123 -8.76 4.81 2.72
N ALA A 124 -9.91 4.88 2.06
CA ALA A 124 -10.00 5.36 0.68
C ALA A 124 -9.60 6.83 0.52
N LYS A 125 -9.75 7.63 1.55
CA LYS A 125 -9.54 9.08 1.45
C LYS A 125 -8.11 9.50 1.10
N GLY A 126 -7.13 8.60 1.27
CA GLY A 126 -5.75 8.89 0.88
C GLY A 126 -5.40 8.48 -0.54
N LEU A 127 -6.32 7.85 -1.26
CA LEU A 127 -6.04 7.28 -2.58
C LEU A 127 -6.31 8.27 -3.71
N TYR A 128 -5.36 8.35 -4.65
CA TYR A 128 -5.46 9.20 -5.86
C TYR A 128 -5.16 8.36 -7.10
N LEU A 129 -5.95 8.57 -8.14
CA LEU A 129 -5.64 8.05 -9.47
C LEU A 129 -4.92 9.17 -10.24
N LEU A 130 -3.61 9.03 -10.44
CA LEU A 130 -2.78 10.07 -11.02
C LEU A 130 -2.66 10.01 -12.53
N ASP A 131 -2.64 8.80 -13.10
CA ASP A 131 -2.39 8.62 -14.53
C ASP A 131 -3.15 7.39 -15.02
N VAL A 132 -3.82 7.56 -16.14
CA VAL A 132 -4.53 6.49 -16.83
C VAL A 132 -3.98 6.41 -18.25
N GLN A 133 -3.19 5.38 -18.53
CA GLN A 133 -2.65 5.11 -19.85
C GLN A 133 -3.48 4.04 -20.54
N TYR A 134 -3.89 4.37 -21.74
CA TYR A 134 -4.70 3.47 -22.57
C TYR A 134 -3.86 2.88 -23.69
#